data_8c9fa38e427dc68f69dfe3961287201b
#
_entry.id   8c9fa38e427dc68f69dfe3961287201b
#
_cell.length_a   1.000
_cell.length_b   1.000
_cell.length_c   1.000
_cell.angle_alpha   90.00
_cell.angle_beta   90.00
_cell.angle_gamma   90.00
#
_symmetry.space_group_name_H-M   'P 1'
#
loop_
_entity.id
_entity.type
_entity.pdbx_description
1 polymer ?
#
loop_
_entity_poly.entity_id
_entity_poly.type
_entity_poly.pdbx_seq_one_letter_code
_entity_poly.pdbx_strand_id
1 'polypeptide(L)'
;VPVNSTGIDVKLLGGLLMIVGTVDLIIIAMFPSYNLKLFGAAVSGPSSFLVKLHSPAVHLLIGYGFLWLRPWAWGLSVAYAGFRIVSEAMNQLVFGFHPIRSGFMATTVVFVLYLLWRRHLFTDQPPVTPTGPTITEGLH
;
A
#
# COMPACT_ATOMS: atom_id res chain seq x y z
N VAL A 1 9.15 11.40 -24.56
CA VAL A 1 10.08 10.94 -23.51
C VAL A 1 9.83 9.45 -23.34
N PRO A 2 10.83 8.59 -23.53
CA PRO A 2 10.65 7.17 -23.29
C PRO A 2 10.32 6.97 -21.82
N VAL A 3 9.07 6.58 -21.55
CA VAL A 3 8.65 6.17 -20.22
C VAL A 3 9.45 4.91 -19.89
N ASN A 4 10.37 5.00 -18.93
CA ASN A 4 11.17 3.87 -18.48
C ASN A 4 10.22 2.72 -18.10
N SER A 5 10.14 1.73 -18.98
CA SER A 5 9.26 0.56 -18.83
C SER A 5 9.72 -0.40 -17.73
N THR A 6 10.81 -0.09 -17.03
CA THR A 6 11.42 -0.95 -16.02
C THR A 6 10.71 -0.94 -14.66
N GLY A 7 9.74 -0.04 -14.44
CA GLY A 7 9.03 0.07 -13.17
C GLY A 7 9.91 0.39 -11.96
N ILE A 8 11.11 0.94 -12.18
CA ILE A 8 12.06 1.30 -11.10
C ILE A 8 11.42 2.28 -10.12
N ASP A 9 10.66 3.24 -10.62
CA ASP A 9 9.90 4.21 -9.82
C ASP A 9 8.92 3.53 -8.85
N VAL A 10 8.20 2.52 -9.33
CA VAL A 10 7.27 1.73 -8.49
C VAL A 10 8.03 0.88 -7.48
N LYS A 11 9.17 0.30 -7.86
CA LYS A 11 10.03 -0.46 -6.93
C LYS A 11 10.63 0.44 -5.84
N LEU A 12 11.07 1.65 -6.19
CA LEU A 12 11.54 2.62 -5.21
C LEU A 12 10.43 3.03 -4.25
N LEU A 13 9.22 3.25 -4.76
CA LEU A 13 8.03 3.50 -3.94
C LEU A 13 7.72 2.31 -3.02
N GLY A 14 7.89 1.07 -3.50
CA GLY A 14 7.78 -0.14 -2.69
C GLY A 14 8.78 -0.16 -1.54
N GLY A 15 10.03 0.16 -1.81
CA GLY A 15 11.06 0.30 -0.78
C GLY A 15 10.73 1.37 0.25
N LEU A 16 10.24 2.53 -0.19
CA LEU A 16 9.79 3.61 0.69
C LEU A 16 8.63 3.16 1.59
N LEU A 17 7.63 2.48 1.04
CA LEU A 17 6.51 1.94 1.82
C LEU A 17 6.95 0.91 2.86
N MET A 18 7.95 0.09 2.56
CA MET A 18 8.53 -0.82 3.55
C MET A 18 9.22 -0.08 4.69
N ILE A 19 9.95 1.00 4.38
CA ILE A 19 10.58 1.85 5.41
C ILE A 19 9.49 2.50 6.27
N VAL A 20 8.47 3.09 5.66
CA VAL A 20 7.34 3.72 6.37
C VAL A 20 6.63 2.70 7.26
N GLY A 21 6.31 1.51 6.76
CA GLY A 21 5.68 0.46 7.56
C GLY A 21 6.55 0.00 8.74
N THR A 22 7.87 -0.08 8.55
CA THR A 22 8.80 -0.42 9.64
C THR A 22 8.86 0.68 10.70
N VAL A 23 8.92 1.94 10.27
CA VAL A 23 8.91 3.09 11.19
C VAL A 23 7.59 3.16 11.97
N ASP A 24 6.45 2.94 11.30
CA ASP A 24 5.13 2.87 11.95
C ASP A 24 5.09 1.78 13.03
N LEU A 25 5.66 0.60 12.75
CA LEU A 25 5.77 -0.49 13.73
C LEU A 25 6.57 -0.06 14.97
N ILE A 26 7.70 0.60 14.76
CA ILE A 26 8.55 1.09 15.86
C ILE A 26 7.79 2.13 16.67
N ILE A 27 7.10 3.08 16.01
CA ILE A 27 6.31 4.11 16.70
C ILE A 27 5.20 3.48 17.54
N ILE A 28 4.49 2.49 17.02
CA ILE A 28 3.43 1.78 17.75
C ILE A 28 3.99 1.06 18.98
N ALA A 29 5.17 0.44 18.85
CA ALA A 29 5.83 -0.24 19.96
C ALA A 29 6.32 0.74 21.05
N MET A 30 6.83 1.91 20.64
CA MET A 30 7.34 2.92 21.57
C MET A 30 6.24 3.74 22.24
N PHE A 31 5.13 3.98 21.54
CA PHE A 31 4.01 4.81 21.99
C PHE A 31 2.67 4.06 21.92
N PRO A 32 2.47 2.99 22.70
CA PRO A 32 1.27 2.17 22.62
C PRO A 32 -0.02 2.91 23.02
N SER A 33 0.12 4.00 23.78
CA SER A 33 -1.01 4.76 24.35
C SER A 33 -1.59 5.83 23.42
N TYR A 34 -1.00 6.08 22.23
CA TYR A 34 -1.60 7.08 21.34
C TYR A 34 -2.97 6.63 20.82
N ASN A 35 -3.93 7.57 20.75
CA ASN A 35 -5.28 7.28 20.29
C ASN A 35 -5.37 7.31 18.76
N LEU A 36 -5.70 6.17 18.17
CA LEU A 36 -5.99 6.08 16.75
C LEU A 36 -7.42 6.55 16.47
N LYS A 37 -7.58 7.42 15.49
CA LYS A 37 -8.90 7.88 15.01
C LYS A 37 -9.23 7.22 13.69
N LEU A 38 -10.32 6.46 13.65
CA LEU A 38 -10.81 5.81 12.44
C LEU A 38 -12.30 6.09 12.27
N PHE A 39 -12.71 6.51 11.07
CA PHE A 39 -14.11 6.79 10.72
C PHE A 39 -14.85 7.67 11.74
N GLY A 40 -14.18 8.68 12.27
CA GLY A 40 -14.76 9.58 13.27
C GLY A 40 -14.84 9.00 14.69
N ALA A 41 -14.31 7.82 14.94
CA ALA A 41 -14.23 7.21 16.27
C ALA A 41 -12.79 7.16 16.79
N ALA A 42 -12.60 7.43 18.08
CA ALA A 42 -11.33 7.22 18.76
C ALA A 42 -11.27 5.75 19.22
N VAL A 43 -10.26 5.02 18.76
CA VAL A 43 -10.03 3.63 19.13
C VAL A 43 -9.09 3.59 20.33
N SER A 44 -9.58 3.07 21.46
CA SER A 44 -8.83 2.97 22.72
C SER A 44 -8.95 1.57 23.32
N GLY A 45 -8.14 1.26 24.32
CA GLY A 45 -8.14 -0.02 25.01
C GLY A 45 -7.21 -1.08 24.38
N PRO A 46 -7.20 -2.31 24.91
CA PRO A 46 -6.29 -3.39 24.48
C PRO A 46 -6.43 -3.76 23.00
N SER A 47 -7.67 -3.75 22.47
CA SER A 47 -7.94 -4.03 21.06
C SER A 47 -7.38 -2.95 20.11
N SER A 48 -7.13 -1.74 20.61
CA SER A 48 -6.57 -0.65 19.81
C SER A 48 -5.18 -0.98 19.24
N PHE A 49 -4.40 -1.80 19.94
CA PHE A 49 -3.09 -2.25 19.49
C PHE A 49 -3.19 -3.05 18.18
N LEU A 50 -4.12 -4.02 18.13
CA LEU A 50 -4.35 -4.83 16.92
C LEU A 50 -4.83 -3.96 15.76
N VAL A 51 -5.73 -3.01 16.04
CA VAL A 51 -6.20 -2.06 15.02
C VAL A 51 -5.08 -1.17 14.51
N LYS A 52 -4.17 -0.73 15.38
CA LYS A 52 -2.99 0.07 14.96
C LYS A 52 -2.05 -0.71 14.05
N LEU A 53 -1.86 -2.00 14.29
CA LEU A 53 -0.98 -2.86 13.49
C LEU A 53 -1.43 -3.03 12.03
N HIS A 54 -2.71 -2.76 11.69
CA HIS A 54 -3.17 -2.89 10.30
C HIS A 54 -2.40 -1.95 9.35
N SER A 55 -2.09 -0.72 9.77
CA SER A 55 -1.39 0.27 8.94
C SER A 55 0.00 -0.20 8.52
N PRO A 56 0.94 -0.50 9.46
CA PRO A 56 2.25 -0.99 9.08
C PRO A 56 2.19 -2.33 8.34
N ALA A 57 1.29 -3.25 8.71
CA ALA A 57 1.15 -4.54 8.03
C ALA A 57 0.78 -4.34 6.54
N VAL A 58 -0.18 -3.47 6.25
CA VAL A 58 -0.59 -3.17 4.87
C VAL A 58 0.52 -2.45 4.11
N HIS A 59 1.22 -1.48 4.71
CA HIS A 59 2.35 -0.81 4.07
C HIS A 59 3.48 -1.77 3.71
N LEU A 60 3.84 -2.69 4.60
CA LEU A 60 4.86 -3.72 4.34
C LEU A 60 4.41 -4.68 3.23
N LEU A 61 3.16 -5.10 3.26
CA LEU A 61 2.61 -6.01 2.26
C LEU A 61 2.56 -5.36 0.86
N ILE A 62 2.07 -4.12 0.76
CA ILE A 62 2.06 -3.36 -0.49
C ILE A 62 3.49 -3.11 -0.96
N GLY A 63 4.38 -2.67 -0.07
CA GLY A 63 5.78 -2.43 -0.39
C GLY A 63 6.46 -3.65 -0.98
N TYR A 64 6.27 -4.82 -0.35
CA TYR A 64 6.74 -6.09 -0.88
C TYR A 64 6.18 -6.36 -2.29
N GLY A 65 4.86 -6.22 -2.47
CA GLY A 65 4.21 -6.44 -3.76
C GLY A 65 4.70 -5.49 -4.86
N PHE A 66 5.04 -4.24 -4.53
CA PHE A 66 5.60 -3.27 -5.47
C PHE A 66 7.03 -3.59 -5.88
N LEU A 67 7.87 -4.08 -4.97
CA LEU A 67 9.23 -4.53 -5.31
C LEU A 67 9.22 -5.61 -6.39
N TRP A 68 8.20 -6.48 -6.37
CA TRP A 68 8.03 -7.57 -7.31
C TRP A 68 6.98 -7.29 -8.40
N LEU A 69 6.43 -6.06 -8.49
CA LEU A 69 5.39 -5.65 -9.43
C LEU A 69 4.18 -6.61 -9.46
N ARG A 70 3.77 -7.11 -8.29
CA ARG A 70 2.67 -8.06 -8.20
C ARG A 70 1.32 -7.40 -8.50
N PRO A 71 0.45 -7.99 -9.36
CA PRO A 71 -0.84 -7.41 -9.72
C PRO A 71 -1.75 -7.14 -8.52
N TRP A 72 -1.77 -8.06 -7.55
CA TRP A 72 -2.57 -7.90 -6.34
C TRP A 72 -2.17 -6.68 -5.50
N ALA A 73 -0.89 -6.28 -5.53
CA ALA A 73 -0.40 -5.13 -4.77
C ALA A 73 -0.99 -3.81 -5.27
N TRP A 74 -1.22 -3.70 -6.58
CA TRP A 74 -1.90 -2.56 -7.16
C TRP A 74 -3.34 -2.45 -6.62
N GLY A 75 -4.12 -3.54 -6.71
CA GLY A 75 -5.50 -3.58 -6.21
C GLY A 75 -5.59 -3.28 -4.71
N LEU A 76 -4.71 -3.90 -3.91
CA LEU A 76 -4.63 -3.67 -2.46
C LEU A 76 -4.30 -2.20 -2.14
N SER A 77 -3.36 -1.60 -2.90
CA SER A 77 -2.97 -0.19 -2.70
C SER A 77 -4.11 0.77 -2.97
N VAL A 78 -4.84 0.58 -4.07
CA VAL A 78 -5.97 1.43 -4.43
C VAL A 78 -7.10 1.26 -3.40
N ALA A 79 -7.41 0.03 -3.01
CA ALA A 79 -8.43 -0.26 -2.00
C ALA A 79 -8.07 0.36 -0.63
N TYR A 80 -6.82 0.20 -0.18
CA TYR A 80 -6.37 0.75 1.08
C TYR A 80 -6.31 2.28 1.07
N ALA A 81 -5.86 2.87 -0.02
CA ALA A 81 -5.88 4.32 -0.18
C ALA A 81 -7.30 4.89 -0.15
N GLY A 82 -8.27 4.23 -0.81
CA GLY A 82 -9.70 4.59 -0.72
C GLY A 82 -10.22 4.50 0.72
N PHE A 83 -9.92 3.42 1.42
CA PHE A 83 -10.24 3.26 2.84
C PHE A 83 -9.66 4.42 3.69
N ARG A 84 -8.40 4.80 3.46
CA ARG A 84 -7.74 5.89 4.17
C ARG A 84 -8.39 7.25 3.88
N ILE A 85 -8.71 7.53 2.62
CA ILE A 85 -9.37 8.79 2.22
C ILE A 85 -10.73 8.92 2.90
N VAL A 86 -11.56 7.86 2.85
CA VAL A 86 -12.89 7.87 3.47
C VAL A 86 -12.79 8.02 4.98
N SER A 87 -11.90 7.24 5.63
CA SER A 87 -11.68 7.34 7.08
C SER A 87 -11.24 8.74 7.50
N GLU A 88 -10.30 9.35 6.76
CA GLU A 88 -9.80 10.67 7.09
C GLU A 88 -10.82 11.78 6.82
N ALA A 89 -11.61 11.66 5.75
CA ALA A 89 -12.74 12.56 5.49
C ALA A 89 -13.74 12.55 6.66
N MET A 90 -14.13 11.36 7.14
CA MET A 90 -15.00 11.21 8.30
C MET A 90 -14.37 11.78 9.58
N ASN A 91 -13.08 11.55 9.80
CA ASN A 91 -12.36 12.13 10.94
C ASN A 91 -12.40 13.66 10.92
N GLN A 92 -12.23 14.28 9.73
CA GLN A 92 -12.30 15.75 9.62
C GLN A 92 -13.72 16.30 9.84
N LEU A 93 -14.75 15.56 9.43
CA LEU A 93 -16.14 15.95 9.69
C LEU A 93 -16.48 15.90 11.17
N VAL A 94 -15.97 14.92 11.91
CA VAL A 94 -16.30 14.73 13.34
C VAL A 94 -15.39 15.56 14.26
N PHE A 95 -14.06 15.58 13.99
CA PHE A 95 -13.07 16.23 14.86
C PHE A 95 -12.62 17.61 14.36
N GLY A 96 -13.17 18.10 13.25
CA GLY A 96 -12.80 19.35 12.62
C GLY A 96 -11.58 19.25 11.70
N PHE A 97 -11.41 20.31 10.93
CA PHE A 97 -10.31 20.44 9.97
C PHE A 97 -8.94 20.45 10.67
N HIS A 98 -8.01 19.68 10.14
CA HIS A 98 -6.63 19.66 10.61
C HIS A 98 -5.66 19.69 9.43
N PRO A 99 -4.79 20.72 9.30
CA PRO A 99 -3.98 20.93 8.09
C PRO A 99 -3.03 19.76 7.78
N ILE A 100 -2.42 19.16 8.79
CA ILE A 100 -1.51 18.01 8.59
C ILE A 100 -2.27 16.81 8.01
N ARG A 101 -3.48 16.51 8.52
CA ARG A 101 -4.32 15.41 8.02
C ARG A 101 -4.79 15.67 6.60
N SER A 102 -5.17 16.90 6.28
CA SER A 102 -5.53 17.29 4.91
C SER A 102 -4.37 17.12 3.94
N GLY A 103 -3.15 17.42 4.38
CA GLY A 103 -1.92 17.16 3.63
C GLY A 103 -1.71 15.67 3.33
N PHE A 104 -1.88 14.81 4.33
CA PHE A 104 -1.81 13.35 4.14
C PHE A 104 -2.90 12.83 3.20
N MET A 105 -4.12 13.34 3.30
CA MET A 105 -5.22 12.99 2.40
C MET A 105 -4.90 13.39 0.95
N ALA A 106 -4.43 14.63 0.73
CA ALA A 106 -4.03 15.10 -0.59
C ALA A 106 -2.90 14.24 -1.18
N THR A 107 -1.88 13.91 -0.39
CA THR A 107 -0.79 13.02 -0.79
C THR A 107 -1.31 11.64 -1.17
N THR A 108 -2.28 11.09 -0.44
CA THR A 108 -2.91 9.80 -0.76
C THR A 108 -3.68 9.86 -2.07
N VAL A 109 -4.38 10.97 -2.37
CA VAL A 109 -5.07 11.16 -3.65
C VAL A 109 -4.06 11.19 -4.80
N VAL A 110 -2.97 11.96 -4.68
CA VAL A 110 -1.90 12.01 -5.68
C VAL A 110 -1.29 10.62 -5.90
N PHE A 111 -1.08 9.86 -4.83
CA PHE A 111 -0.59 8.49 -4.90
C PHE A 111 -1.54 7.58 -5.68
N VAL A 112 -2.87 7.67 -5.46
CA VAL A 112 -3.86 6.89 -6.22
C VAL A 112 -3.82 7.26 -7.70
N LEU A 113 -3.81 8.56 -8.03
CA LEU A 113 -3.72 9.00 -9.42
C LEU A 113 -2.45 8.49 -10.11
N TYR A 114 -1.33 8.53 -9.42
CA TYR A 114 -0.08 7.95 -9.89
C TYR A 114 -0.20 6.44 -10.15
N LEU A 115 -0.79 5.67 -9.23
CA LEU A 115 -1.00 4.23 -9.39
C LEU A 115 -1.95 3.90 -10.56
N LEU A 116 -2.99 4.71 -10.77
CA LEU A 116 -3.90 4.54 -11.92
C LEU A 116 -3.15 4.76 -13.24
N TRP A 117 -2.28 5.77 -13.28
CA TRP A 117 -1.44 6.04 -14.45
C TRP A 117 -0.43 4.92 -14.71
N ARG A 118 0.12 4.30 -13.66
CA ARG A 118 1.11 3.21 -13.77
C ARG A 118 0.50 1.80 -13.76
N ARG A 119 -0.82 1.68 -13.87
CA ARG A 119 -1.54 0.40 -13.81
C ARG A 119 -0.96 -0.66 -14.74
N HIS A 120 -0.55 -0.28 -15.95
CA HIS A 120 -0.03 -1.20 -16.97
C HIS A 120 1.18 -2.01 -16.50
N LEU A 121 2.00 -1.48 -15.58
CA LEU A 121 3.16 -2.21 -15.03
C LEU A 121 2.77 -3.45 -14.21
N PHE A 122 1.52 -3.50 -13.75
CA PHE A 122 1.01 -4.61 -12.93
C PHE A 122 0.13 -5.57 -13.71
N THR A 123 -0.43 -5.14 -14.86
CA THR A 123 -1.39 -5.92 -15.64
C THR A 123 -0.78 -6.57 -16.89
N ASP A 124 0.26 -5.97 -17.45
CA ASP A 124 0.84 -6.42 -18.73
C ASP A 124 2.01 -7.43 -18.54
N GLN A 125 2.01 -8.15 -17.42
CA GLN A 125 2.97 -9.25 -17.26
C GLN A 125 2.57 -10.38 -18.22
N PRO A 126 3.48 -10.83 -19.11
CA PRO A 126 3.20 -11.97 -19.98
C PRO A 126 2.85 -13.18 -19.10
N PRO A 127 1.89 -14.03 -19.53
CA PRO A 127 1.59 -15.25 -18.81
C PRO A 127 2.88 -16.04 -18.63
N VAL A 128 3.14 -16.46 -17.40
CA VAL A 128 4.26 -17.35 -17.09
C VAL A 128 4.01 -18.63 -17.87
N THR A 129 4.68 -18.75 -19.01
CA THR A 129 4.64 -20.00 -19.78
C THR A 129 5.30 -21.04 -18.88
N PRO A 130 4.58 -22.08 -18.43
CA PRO A 130 5.22 -23.15 -17.71
C PRO A 130 6.23 -23.78 -18.67
N THR A 131 7.51 -23.59 -18.42
CA THR A 131 8.58 -24.34 -19.07
C THR A 131 8.48 -25.76 -18.54
N GLY A 132 7.48 -26.49 -19.04
CA GLY A 132 7.45 -27.94 -18.88
C GLY A 132 8.63 -28.51 -19.67
N PRO A 133 9.34 -29.48 -19.11
CA PRO A 133 10.36 -30.19 -19.87
C PRO A 133 9.67 -30.82 -21.09
N THR A 134 10.09 -30.40 -22.26
CA THR A 134 9.76 -31.10 -23.51
C THR A 134 10.43 -32.46 -23.40
N ILE A 135 9.65 -33.45 -22.96
CA ILE A 135 10.06 -34.84 -23.08
C ILE A 135 9.98 -35.13 -24.58
N THR A 136 11.06 -34.87 -25.29
CA THR A 136 11.29 -35.46 -26.60
C THR A 136 11.56 -36.92 -26.36
N GLU A 137 10.50 -37.71 -26.36
CA GLU A 137 10.63 -39.18 -26.57
C GLU A 137 11.31 -39.41 -27.90
N GLY A 138 12.62 -39.75 -27.82
CA GLY A 138 13.32 -40.41 -28.92
C GLY A 138 12.90 -41.86 -28.93
N LEU A 139 11.86 -42.18 -29.69
CA LEU A 139 11.57 -43.50 -30.21
C LEU A 139 12.39 -43.72 -31.49
N HIS A 140 13.49 -44.46 -31.39
CA HIS A 140 14.03 -45.30 -32.43
C HIS A 140 14.81 -46.45 -31.79
#